data_ad3c03d57a661caa86e8528686846b05
#
_entry.id   ad3c03d57a661caa86e8528686846b05
#
_cell.length_a   1.000
_cell.length_b   1.000
_cell.length_c   1.000
_cell.angle_alpha   90.00
_cell.angle_beta   90.00
_cell.angle_gamma   90.00
#
_symmetry.space_group_name_H-M   'P 1'
#
loop_
_entity.id
_entity.type
_entity.pdbx_description
1 polymer ?
#
loop_
_entity_poly.entity_id
_entity_poly.type
_entity_poly.pdbx_seq_one_letter_code
_entity_poly.pdbx_strand_id
1 'polypeptide(L)'
;VEDRVYFPHSMGVFYQALTQFLGFPKYGDEYKVMGLASYGKPSFLPQMREIVQLQDDGSFQLNLDYFVHHNTKISYEWEGGNPNVGTLFSPELEDLLGPRKSPAEDLVERHWDLAHSVQAMYEETFFHLLNRLHDKHSEDALAIAGGCGMNSVANGRIRKNTPFRKTYIQAAAGDAGGALGAAYTVWHAAGNDQRVPMTHASWGPHYSSGDYARLLSANSKKLDDAHCTITECRSSGELCTQVVDCIVDGGVIGWFQGRMEWGPRALGNRSILCDPRRTDMKDILNMKIKRREPFRPFAPSVLREFVSEWFDEDDDVPFMMKVLPIREERRAEIPAVTHVDGTGRLQTVHKESNPLYWQLIDSYRQVTGVPMLLNTSFNENEPIVCGPDQAMDCFLRTNMDMLVLGHWVVERF
;
A
#
# COMPACT_ATOMS: atom_id res chain seq x y z
N VAL A 1 -19.35 -2.01 -22.12
CA VAL A 1 -19.21 -3.07 -21.11
C VAL A 1 -19.76 -4.34 -21.72
N GLU A 2 -18.92 -5.36 -21.86
CA GLU A 2 -19.28 -6.59 -22.54
C GLU A 2 -19.74 -7.67 -21.57
N ASP A 3 -19.04 -7.84 -20.45
CA ASP A 3 -19.37 -8.85 -19.44
C ASP A 3 -19.55 -8.19 -18.07
N ARG A 4 -20.40 -8.79 -17.24
CA ARG A 4 -20.67 -8.30 -15.88
C ARG A 4 -20.97 -9.48 -14.95
N VAL A 5 -20.43 -9.40 -13.75
CA VAL A 5 -20.94 -10.14 -12.61
C VAL A 5 -21.85 -9.18 -11.84
N TYR A 6 -23.10 -9.57 -11.65
CA TYR A 6 -24.10 -8.71 -11.03
C TYR A 6 -24.21 -8.94 -9.53
N PHE A 7 -24.67 -7.90 -8.82
CA PHE A 7 -25.15 -8.06 -7.45
C PHE A 7 -26.13 -9.25 -7.37
N PRO A 8 -26.02 -10.10 -6.35
CA PRO A 8 -25.25 -9.94 -5.12
C PRO A 8 -23.83 -10.54 -5.15
N HIS A 9 -23.33 -11.00 -6.28
CA HIS A 9 -22.04 -11.66 -6.41
C HIS A 9 -20.90 -10.63 -6.54
N SER A 10 -20.02 -10.55 -5.52
CA SER A 10 -18.92 -9.59 -5.48
C SER A 10 -17.73 -10.14 -4.73
N MET A 11 -16.53 -10.14 -5.35
CA MET A 11 -15.30 -10.50 -4.66
C MET A 11 -14.90 -9.49 -3.59
N GLY A 12 -15.32 -8.24 -3.72
CA GLY A 12 -15.15 -7.23 -2.67
C GLY A 12 -15.95 -7.59 -1.41
N VAL A 13 -17.22 -8.00 -1.57
CA VAL A 13 -18.06 -8.46 -0.46
C VAL A 13 -17.52 -9.75 0.16
N PHE A 14 -17.10 -10.73 -0.65
CA PHE A 14 -16.44 -11.94 -0.17
C PHE A 14 -15.24 -11.59 0.73
N TYR A 15 -14.33 -10.77 0.23
CA TYR A 15 -13.10 -10.41 0.95
C TYR A 15 -13.41 -9.63 2.23
N GLN A 16 -14.34 -8.67 2.17
CA GLN A 16 -14.76 -7.87 3.33
C GLN A 16 -15.46 -8.71 4.40
N ALA A 17 -16.35 -9.63 4.02
CA ALA A 17 -17.03 -10.53 4.96
C ALA A 17 -16.02 -11.41 5.72
N LEU A 18 -15.04 -11.98 5.02
CA LEU A 18 -13.99 -12.80 5.63
C LEU A 18 -13.00 -11.93 6.44
N THR A 19 -12.80 -10.66 6.07
CA THR A 19 -12.06 -9.69 6.88
C THR A 19 -12.76 -9.45 8.23
N GLN A 20 -14.08 -9.25 8.22
CA GLN A 20 -14.87 -9.14 9.46
C GLN A 20 -14.83 -10.42 10.27
N PHE A 21 -14.93 -11.58 9.62
CA PHE A 21 -14.85 -12.90 10.27
C PHE A 21 -13.53 -13.09 11.02
N LEU A 22 -12.44 -12.53 10.49
CA LEU A 22 -11.11 -12.51 11.10
C LEU A 22 -10.93 -11.41 12.18
N GLY A 23 -12.02 -10.72 12.58
CA GLY A 23 -12.01 -9.75 13.68
C GLY A 23 -11.57 -8.33 13.27
N PHE A 24 -11.59 -8.00 11.99
CA PHE A 24 -11.28 -6.67 11.45
C PHE A 24 -12.56 -6.02 10.87
N PRO A 25 -13.36 -5.31 11.69
CA PRO A 25 -14.73 -4.90 11.31
C PRO A 25 -14.79 -3.61 10.49
N LYS A 26 -13.71 -2.83 10.39
CA LYS A 26 -13.73 -1.51 9.74
C LYS A 26 -13.64 -1.63 8.22
N TYR A 27 -14.35 -0.74 7.53
CA TYR A 27 -14.18 -0.57 6.10
C TYR A 27 -12.73 -0.22 5.76
N GLY A 28 -12.16 -0.95 4.80
CA GLY A 28 -10.77 -0.77 4.38
C GLY A 28 -9.76 -1.65 5.13
N ASP A 29 -10.19 -2.51 6.07
CA ASP A 29 -9.31 -3.42 6.81
C ASP A 29 -8.80 -4.62 5.98
N GLU A 30 -9.25 -4.79 4.74
CA GLU A 30 -8.92 -5.92 3.84
C GLU A 30 -7.40 -6.08 3.63
N TYR A 31 -6.65 -4.99 3.65
CA TYR A 31 -5.19 -5.04 3.55
C TYR A 31 -4.52 -5.78 4.73
N LYS A 32 -5.19 -5.87 5.90
CA LYS A 32 -4.69 -6.64 7.06
C LYS A 32 -4.73 -8.12 6.75
N VAL A 33 -5.83 -8.60 6.17
CA VAL A 33 -5.97 -10.00 5.74
C VAL A 33 -4.96 -10.34 4.65
N MET A 34 -4.78 -9.45 3.66
CA MET A 34 -3.75 -9.62 2.63
C MET A 34 -2.33 -9.74 3.23
N GLY A 35 -2.01 -8.93 4.26
CA GLY A 35 -0.72 -9.01 4.96
C GLY A 35 -0.59 -10.28 5.81
N LEU A 36 -1.66 -10.67 6.51
CA LEU A 36 -1.71 -11.85 7.36
C LEU A 36 -1.59 -13.16 6.58
N ALA A 37 -2.09 -13.18 5.34
CA ALA A 37 -2.08 -14.35 4.46
C ALA A 37 -0.67 -14.92 4.21
N SER A 38 0.38 -14.10 4.27
CA SER A 38 1.76 -14.56 4.09
C SER A 38 2.29 -15.47 5.21
N TYR A 39 1.61 -15.51 6.35
CA TYR A 39 1.99 -16.33 7.51
C TYR A 39 1.31 -17.70 7.55
N GLY A 40 0.23 -17.91 6.78
CA GLY A 40 -0.60 -19.10 6.82
C GLY A 40 -0.40 -20.05 5.65
N LYS A 41 -1.24 -21.10 5.63
CA LYS A 41 -1.32 -22.14 4.59
C LYS A 41 -2.76 -22.20 4.07
N PRO A 42 -3.01 -22.79 2.87
CA PRO A 42 -4.34 -22.88 2.28
C PRO A 42 -5.23 -23.98 2.89
N SER A 43 -5.21 -24.15 4.23
CA SER A 43 -5.87 -25.24 4.94
C SER A 43 -7.40 -25.20 4.82
N PHE A 44 -7.98 -24.04 4.56
CA PHE A 44 -9.43 -23.84 4.38
C PHE A 44 -9.84 -23.58 2.91
N LEU A 45 -8.94 -23.81 1.95
CA LEU A 45 -9.24 -23.56 0.54
C LEU A 45 -10.40 -24.43 0.00
N PRO A 46 -10.59 -25.70 0.40
CA PRO A 46 -11.78 -26.47 0.01
C PRO A 46 -13.08 -25.78 0.44
N GLN A 47 -13.16 -25.26 1.67
CA GLN A 47 -14.32 -24.53 2.18
C GLN A 47 -14.50 -23.18 1.45
N MET A 48 -13.42 -22.49 1.09
CA MET A 48 -13.52 -21.26 0.30
C MET A 48 -14.14 -21.52 -1.09
N ARG A 49 -13.91 -22.69 -1.69
CA ARG A 49 -14.53 -23.10 -2.96
C ARG A 49 -16.02 -23.47 -2.81
N GLU A 50 -16.50 -23.78 -1.60
CA GLU A 50 -17.93 -23.87 -1.32
C GLU A 50 -18.60 -22.50 -1.24
N ILE A 51 -17.84 -21.49 -0.76
CA ILE A 51 -18.30 -20.09 -0.63
C ILE A 51 -18.29 -19.38 -1.99
N VAL A 52 -17.26 -19.62 -2.82
CA VAL A 52 -17.10 -18.99 -4.15
C VAL A 52 -17.03 -20.08 -5.21
N GLN A 53 -17.97 -20.06 -6.15
CA GLN A 53 -18.10 -21.04 -7.22
C GLN A 53 -17.71 -20.41 -8.56
N LEU A 54 -16.64 -20.90 -9.17
CA LEU A 54 -16.23 -20.50 -10.53
C LEU A 54 -17.16 -21.13 -11.55
N GLN A 55 -17.55 -20.38 -12.58
CA GLN A 55 -18.48 -20.83 -13.61
C GLN A 55 -17.76 -21.07 -14.95
N ASP A 56 -18.25 -22.00 -15.76
CA ASP A 56 -17.66 -22.36 -17.05
C ASP A 56 -17.66 -21.19 -18.06
N ASP A 57 -18.56 -20.23 -17.90
CA ASP A 57 -18.61 -19.03 -18.73
C ASP A 57 -17.53 -17.99 -18.39
N GLY A 58 -16.70 -18.26 -17.38
CA GLY A 58 -15.64 -17.41 -16.89
C GLY A 58 -16.08 -16.45 -15.78
N SER A 59 -17.35 -16.46 -15.37
CA SER A 59 -17.86 -15.70 -14.23
C SER A 59 -17.66 -16.46 -12.90
N PHE A 60 -18.18 -15.92 -11.82
CA PHE A 60 -18.25 -16.58 -10.52
C PHE A 60 -19.57 -16.26 -9.81
N GLN A 61 -19.93 -17.08 -8.86
CA GLN A 61 -21.05 -16.86 -7.97
C GLN A 61 -20.63 -17.06 -6.51
N LEU A 62 -21.17 -16.23 -5.60
CA LEU A 62 -21.12 -16.48 -4.17
C LEU A 62 -22.25 -17.42 -3.78
N ASN A 63 -21.97 -18.39 -2.93
CA ASN A 63 -23.02 -19.12 -2.23
C ASN A 63 -23.63 -18.21 -1.17
N LEU A 64 -24.83 -17.74 -1.44
CA LEU A 64 -25.51 -16.71 -0.64
C LEU A 64 -25.96 -17.18 0.74
N ASP A 65 -25.95 -18.48 1.01
CA ASP A 65 -26.23 -19.02 2.34
C ASP A 65 -25.22 -18.51 3.37
N TYR A 66 -24.00 -18.19 2.97
CA TYR A 66 -22.93 -17.67 3.83
C TYR A 66 -22.93 -16.15 3.99
N PHE A 67 -23.86 -15.43 3.37
CA PHE A 67 -23.89 -13.96 3.34
C PHE A 67 -25.27 -13.39 3.65
N VAL A 68 -25.32 -12.18 4.21
CA VAL A 68 -26.57 -11.48 4.54
C VAL A 68 -26.80 -10.20 3.73
N HIS A 69 -25.79 -9.70 3.01
CA HIS A 69 -25.85 -8.43 2.29
C HIS A 69 -26.91 -8.36 1.18
N HIS A 70 -27.39 -9.49 0.67
CA HIS A 70 -28.38 -9.58 -0.38
C HIS A 70 -29.83 -9.45 0.13
N ASN A 71 -30.06 -9.68 1.43
CA ASN A 71 -31.41 -9.69 2.02
C ASN A 71 -31.52 -8.81 3.28
N THR A 72 -30.41 -8.24 3.77
CA THR A 72 -30.36 -7.42 4.99
C THR A 72 -29.74 -6.06 4.67
N LYS A 73 -30.31 -4.99 5.22
CA LYS A 73 -29.73 -3.65 5.13
C LYS A 73 -28.48 -3.57 6.00
N ILE A 74 -27.32 -3.40 5.38
CA ILE A 74 -26.04 -3.26 6.08
C ILE A 74 -25.89 -1.83 6.62
N SER A 75 -25.58 -1.69 7.91
CA SER A 75 -25.30 -0.41 8.55
C SER A 75 -23.84 0.02 8.32
N TYR A 76 -23.61 1.35 8.33
CA TYR A 76 -22.29 1.96 8.34
C TYR A 76 -22.29 2.99 9.49
N GLU A 77 -21.41 2.80 10.48
CA GLU A 77 -21.33 3.64 11.66
C GLU A 77 -19.96 4.30 11.76
N TRP A 78 -19.92 5.63 11.73
CA TRP A 78 -18.68 6.42 11.78
C TRP A 78 -18.36 6.83 13.22
N GLU A 79 -17.28 6.29 13.77
CA GLU A 79 -16.72 6.67 15.06
C GLU A 79 -15.23 7.02 14.90
N GLY A 80 -14.94 8.27 14.57
CA GLY A 80 -13.56 8.79 14.56
C GLY A 80 -12.61 8.16 13.55
N GLY A 81 -13.06 7.92 12.31
CA GLY A 81 -12.22 7.33 11.26
C GLY A 81 -13.03 6.55 10.23
N ASN A 82 -12.50 5.43 9.75
CA ASN A 82 -13.22 4.54 8.84
C ASN A 82 -14.45 3.94 9.53
N PRO A 83 -15.60 3.81 8.82
CA PRO A 83 -16.81 3.28 9.43
C PRO A 83 -16.67 1.81 9.82
N ASN A 84 -17.33 1.45 10.91
CA ASN A 84 -17.67 0.07 11.21
C ASN A 84 -18.78 -0.35 10.25
N VAL A 85 -18.61 -1.48 9.58
CA VAL A 85 -19.59 -2.05 8.65
C VAL A 85 -20.38 -3.13 9.39
N GLY A 86 -21.69 -3.11 9.25
CA GLY A 86 -22.57 -4.18 9.76
C GLY A 86 -22.14 -5.55 9.23
N THR A 87 -22.43 -6.61 9.98
CA THR A 87 -22.01 -7.97 9.63
C THR A 87 -22.50 -8.36 8.24
N LEU A 88 -21.58 -8.86 7.40
CA LEU A 88 -21.85 -9.26 6.01
C LEU A 88 -22.06 -10.77 5.85
N PHE A 89 -21.66 -11.57 6.84
CA PHE A 89 -21.73 -13.02 6.81
C PHE A 89 -22.86 -13.55 7.71
N SER A 90 -23.35 -14.73 7.36
CA SER A 90 -24.41 -15.43 8.11
C SER A 90 -23.82 -16.36 9.19
N PRO A 91 -24.64 -16.89 10.11
CA PRO A 91 -24.20 -17.91 11.08
C PRO A 91 -23.67 -19.19 10.41
N GLU A 92 -24.17 -19.56 9.26
CA GLU A 92 -23.76 -20.75 8.48
C GLU A 92 -22.27 -20.69 8.11
N LEU A 93 -21.70 -19.49 8.01
CA LEU A 93 -20.26 -19.33 7.81
C LEU A 93 -19.44 -19.81 9.00
N GLU A 94 -19.95 -19.62 10.24
CA GLU A 94 -19.32 -20.16 11.45
C GLU A 94 -19.46 -21.68 11.54
N ASP A 95 -20.53 -22.25 11.03
CA ASP A 95 -20.69 -23.71 10.94
C ASP A 95 -19.67 -24.33 9.97
N LEU A 96 -19.37 -23.65 8.88
CA LEU A 96 -18.42 -24.11 7.86
C LEU A 96 -16.95 -23.93 8.30
N LEU A 97 -16.62 -22.77 8.85
CA LEU A 97 -15.22 -22.35 9.11
C LEU A 97 -14.83 -22.46 10.59
N GLY A 98 -15.79 -22.78 11.48
CA GLY A 98 -15.64 -22.68 12.94
C GLY A 98 -15.85 -21.25 13.44
N PRO A 99 -15.65 -20.96 14.73
CA PRO A 99 -16.02 -19.67 15.31
C PRO A 99 -15.25 -18.50 14.70
N ARG A 100 -15.95 -17.36 14.50
CA ARG A 100 -15.31 -16.10 14.10
C ARG A 100 -14.36 -15.62 15.20
N LYS A 101 -13.34 -14.89 14.80
CA LYS A 101 -12.40 -14.25 15.71
C LYS A 101 -13.02 -13.00 16.35
N SER A 102 -12.97 -12.89 17.67
CA SER A 102 -13.25 -11.62 18.36
C SER A 102 -12.13 -10.61 18.11
N PRO A 103 -12.42 -9.29 17.96
CA PRO A 103 -11.38 -8.26 17.82
C PRO A 103 -10.34 -8.25 18.95
N ALA A 104 -10.74 -8.63 20.17
CA ALA A 104 -9.87 -8.67 21.36
C ALA A 104 -9.03 -9.94 21.47
N GLU A 105 -9.29 -10.95 20.64
CA GLU A 105 -8.58 -12.23 20.67
C GLU A 105 -7.22 -12.11 19.98
N ASP A 106 -6.24 -12.88 20.45
CA ASP A 106 -4.94 -12.98 19.77
C ASP A 106 -5.06 -13.76 18.45
N LEU A 107 -4.17 -13.42 17.51
CA LEU A 107 -4.03 -14.16 16.28
C LEU A 107 -3.29 -15.48 16.53
N VAL A 108 -3.85 -16.58 16.05
CA VAL A 108 -3.26 -17.92 16.09
C VAL A 108 -3.17 -18.53 14.69
N GLU A 109 -2.48 -19.67 14.54
CA GLU A 109 -2.23 -20.34 13.26
C GLU A 109 -3.50 -20.52 12.41
N ARG A 110 -4.65 -20.89 13.03
CA ARG A 110 -5.93 -20.99 12.34
C ARG A 110 -6.33 -19.70 11.63
N HIS A 111 -6.07 -18.54 12.23
CA HIS A 111 -6.43 -17.24 11.65
C HIS A 111 -5.50 -16.89 10.47
N TRP A 112 -4.24 -17.28 10.54
CA TRP A 112 -3.30 -17.14 9.42
C TRP A 112 -3.69 -18.03 8.24
N ASP A 113 -4.09 -19.28 8.52
CA ASP A 113 -4.53 -20.23 7.50
C ASP A 113 -5.85 -19.80 6.84
N LEU A 114 -6.80 -19.25 7.62
CA LEU A 114 -8.01 -18.64 7.07
C LEU A 114 -7.66 -17.45 6.16
N ALA A 115 -6.82 -16.53 6.61
CA ALA A 115 -6.40 -15.38 5.82
C ALA A 115 -5.70 -15.79 4.52
N HIS A 116 -4.83 -16.81 4.58
CA HIS A 116 -4.18 -17.39 3.40
C HIS A 116 -5.21 -17.99 2.43
N SER A 117 -6.17 -18.75 2.96
CA SER A 117 -7.19 -19.40 2.15
C SER A 117 -8.12 -18.38 1.48
N VAL A 118 -8.47 -17.28 2.18
CA VAL A 118 -9.21 -16.14 1.61
C VAL A 118 -8.44 -15.52 0.45
N GLN A 119 -7.16 -15.23 0.63
CA GLN A 119 -6.31 -14.67 -0.41
C GLN A 119 -6.16 -15.63 -1.59
N ALA A 120 -5.97 -16.92 -1.33
CA ALA A 120 -5.87 -17.94 -2.37
C ALA A 120 -7.16 -18.05 -3.21
N MET A 121 -8.34 -18.04 -2.58
CA MET A 121 -9.62 -18.07 -3.30
C MET A 121 -9.85 -16.79 -4.11
N TYR A 122 -9.47 -15.63 -3.54
CA TYR A 122 -9.49 -14.39 -4.29
C TYR A 122 -8.64 -14.49 -5.55
N GLU A 123 -7.42 -15.01 -5.45
CA GLU A 123 -6.50 -15.19 -6.57
C GLU A 123 -7.03 -16.20 -7.61
N GLU A 124 -7.59 -17.34 -7.16
CA GLU A 124 -8.22 -18.29 -8.08
C GLU A 124 -9.31 -17.62 -8.91
N THR A 125 -10.21 -16.88 -8.27
CA THR A 125 -11.29 -16.15 -8.96
C THR A 125 -10.74 -15.05 -9.86
N PHE A 126 -9.77 -14.28 -9.37
CA PHE A 126 -9.16 -13.19 -10.12
C PHE A 126 -8.48 -13.68 -11.40
N PHE A 127 -7.69 -14.74 -11.33
CA PHE A 127 -7.02 -15.30 -12.50
C PHE A 127 -7.99 -16.04 -13.43
N HIS A 128 -9.04 -16.65 -12.90
CA HIS A 128 -10.11 -17.21 -13.72
C HIS A 128 -10.77 -16.15 -14.62
N LEU A 129 -11.15 -15.00 -14.03
CA LEU A 129 -11.70 -13.86 -14.78
C LEU A 129 -10.71 -13.31 -15.81
N LEU A 130 -9.43 -13.14 -15.43
CA LEU A 130 -8.41 -12.58 -16.32
C LEU A 130 -8.08 -13.52 -17.50
N ASN A 131 -7.97 -14.82 -17.27
CA ASN A 131 -7.72 -15.79 -18.32
C ASN A 131 -8.89 -15.81 -19.31
N ARG A 132 -10.13 -15.81 -18.80
CA ARG A 132 -11.31 -15.71 -19.66
C ARG A 132 -11.35 -14.41 -20.48
N LEU A 133 -10.96 -13.30 -19.86
CA LEU A 133 -10.86 -12.01 -20.55
C LEU A 133 -9.84 -12.08 -21.70
N HIS A 134 -8.67 -12.70 -21.44
CA HIS A 134 -7.64 -12.88 -22.46
C HIS A 134 -8.10 -13.81 -23.59
N ASP A 135 -8.76 -14.93 -23.29
CA ASP A 135 -9.30 -15.86 -24.29
C ASP A 135 -10.27 -15.16 -25.24
N LYS A 136 -11.01 -14.17 -24.74
CA LYS A 136 -11.97 -13.41 -25.52
C LYS A 136 -11.34 -12.32 -26.39
N HIS A 137 -10.28 -11.66 -25.91
CA HIS A 137 -9.73 -10.45 -26.56
C HIS A 137 -8.32 -10.62 -27.11
N SER A 138 -7.54 -11.59 -26.61
CA SER A 138 -6.17 -11.90 -27.04
C SER A 138 -5.20 -10.71 -27.00
N GLU A 139 -5.40 -9.79 -26.02
CA GLU A 139 -4.57 -8.60 -25.83
C GLU A 139 -3.44 -8.87 -24.83
N ASP A 140 -2.24 -8.35 -25.08
CA ASP A 140 -1.09 -8.48 -24.17
C ASP A 140 -1.13 -7.53 -22.96
N ALA A 141 -1.96 -6.48 -23.06
CA ALA A 141 -2.02 -5.40 -22.06
C ALA A 141 -3.34 -5.43 -21.28
N LEU A 142 -3.24 -5.21 -19.98
CA LEU A 142 -4.36 -5.19 -19.05
C LEU A 142 -4.36 -3.90 -18.24
N ALA A 143 -5.49 -3.20 -18.17
CA ALA A 143 -5.73 -2.13 -17.21
C ALA A 143 -6.71 -2.59 -16.15
N ILE A 144 -6.39 -2.31 -14.87
CA ILE A 144 -7.21 -2.73 -13.72
C ILE A 144 -7.61 -1.50 -12.91
N ALA A 145 -8.90 -1.43 -12.54
CA ALA A 145 -9.45 -0.45 -11.62
C ALA A 145 -10.49 -1.11 -10.70
N GLY A 146 -10.85 -0.42 -9.63
CA GLY A 146 -11.75 -0.88 -8.57
C GLY A 146 -10.99 -1.26 -7.28
N GLY A 147 -11.70 -1.35 -6.15
CA GLY A 147 -11.11 -1.70 -4.85
C GLY A 147 -10.37 -3.04 -4.87
N CYS A 148 -10.92 -4.06 -5.54
CA CYS A 148 -10.26 -5.35 -5.74
C CYS A 148 -8.95 -5.25 -6.52
N GLY A 149 -8.83 -4.33 -7.48
CA GLY A 149 -7.60 -4.05 -8.23
C GLY A 149 -6.45 -3.51 -7.38
N MET A 150 -6.70 -3.19 -6.11
CA MET A 150 -5.66 -2.77 -5.16
C MET A 150 -5.01 -3.94 -4.41
N ASN A 151 -5.42 -5.18 -4.66
CA ASN A 151 -4.76 -6.37 -4.11
C ASN A 151 -3.38 -6.56 -4.74
N SER A 152 -2.37 -5.98 -4.11
CA SER A 152 -1.00 -5.97 -4.64
C SER A 152 -0.35 -7.36 -4.72
N VAL A 153 -0.81 -8.32 -3.91
CA VAL A 153 -0.32 -9.71 -3.95
C VAL A 153 -0.79 -10.39 -5.23
N ALA A 154 -2.09 -10.35 -5.52
CA ALA A 154 -2.65 -10.89 -6.76
C ALA A 154 -2.07 -10.17 -8.00
N ASN A 155 -1.95 -8.84 -7.93
CA ASN A 155 -1.39 -8.04 -9.02
C ASN A 155 0.04 -8.44 -9.41
N GLY A 156 0.89 -8.75 -8.42
CA GLY A 156 2.25 -9.22 -8.66
C GLY A 156 2.32 -10.59 -9.34
N ARG A 157 1.25 -11.38 -9.26
CA ARG A 157 1.18 -12.73 -9.82
C ARG A 157 0.51 -12.81 -11.20
N ILE A 158 0.01 -11.69 -11.75
CA ILE A 158 -0.69 -11.65 -13.03
C ILE A 158 0.16 -12.26 -14.14
N ARG A 159 1.41 -11.82 -14.29
CA ARG A 159 2.30 -12.26 -15.36
C ARG A 159 2.60 -13.77 -15.32
N LYS A 160 2.62 -14.36 -14.12
CA LYS A 160 2.88 -15.79 -13.91
C LYS A 160 1.63 -16.65 -14.19
N ASN A 161 0.44 -16.13 -13.88
CA ASN A 161 -0.82 -16.92 -13.90
C ASN A 161 -1.74 -16.59 -15.07
N THR A 162 -1.35 -15.63 -15.92
CA THR A 162 -2.14 -15.21 -17.08
C THR A 162 -1.23 -14.93 -18.29
N PRO A 163 -1.77 -14.90 -19.52
CA PRO A 163 -1.01 -14.49 -20.70
C PRO A 163 -0.65 -13.00 -20.75
N PHE A 164 -1.25 -12.13 -19.92
CA PHE A 164 -0.96 -10.70 -19.93
C PHE A 164 0.50 -10.42 -19.59
N ARG A 165 1.13 -9.52 -20.38
CA ARG A 165 2.55 -9.14 -20.26
C ARG A 165 2.74 -7.72 -19.76
N LYS A 166 1.76 -6.84 -20.00
CA LYS A 166 1.76 -5.44 -19.59
C LYS A 166 0.54 -5.20 -18.70
N THR A 167 0.75 -4.59 -17.54
CA THR A 167 -0.35 -4.25 -16.63
C THR A 167 -0.25 -2.79 -16.22
N TYR A 168 -1.37 -2.10 -16.25
CA TYR A 168 -1.51 -0.75 -15.73
C TYR A 168 -2.52 -0.72 -14.60
N ILE A 169 -2.07 -0.30 -13.42
CA ILE A 169 -2.89 -0.15 -12.22
C ILE A 169 -2.60 1.26 -11.70
N GLN A 170 -3.58 2.12 -11.79
CA GLN A 170 -3.45 3.54 -11.45
C GLN A 170 -3.25 3.72 -9.94
N ALA A 171 -2.56 4.78 -9.51
CA ALA A 171 -2.20 5.06 -8.12
C ALA A 171 -3.40 5.05 -7.15
N ALA A 172 -4.55 5.57 -7.59
CA ALA A 172 -5.80 5.58 -6.85
C ALA A 172 -6.84 4.67 -7.52
N ALA A 173 -6.47 3.42 -7.80
CA ALA A 173 -7.29 2.46 -8.54
C ALA A 173 -8.64 2.13 -7.88
N GLY A 174 -8.81 2.41 -6.57
CA GLY A 174 -10.09 2.34 -5.87
C GLY A 174 -11.04 3.50 -6.21
N ASP A 175 -12.01 3.75 -5.34
CA ASP A 175 -13.09 4.73 -5.55
C ASP A 175 -12.59 6.14 -5.86
N ALA A 176 -11.50 6.59 -5.23
CA ALA A 176 -10.92 7.92 -5.43
C ALA A 176 -10.52 8.18 -6.89
N GLY A 177 -10.10 7.17 -7.63
CA GLY A 177 -9.77 7.28 -9.07
C GLY A 177 -10.97 7.55 -9.97
N GLY A 178 -12.18 7.29 -9.49
CA GLY A 178 -13.41 7.58 -10.22
C GLY A 178 -13.57 9.08 -10.56
N ALA A 179 -13.05 9.99 -9.73
CA ALA A 179 -13.04 11.42 -10.03
C ALA A 179 -12.22 11.75 -11.29
N LEU A 180 -11.04 11.18 -11.40
CA LEU A 180 -10.17 11.32 -12.58
C LEU A 180 -10.78 10.64 -13.81
N GLY A 181 -11.34 9.43 -13.62
CA GLY A 181 -12.02 8.71 -14.69
C GLY A 181 -13.23 9.47 -15.26
N ALA A 182 -14.02 10.10 -14.40
CA ALA A 182 -15.14 10.94 -14.83
C ALA A 182 -14.66 12.15 -15.67
N ALA A 183 -13.59 12.84 -15.22
CA ALA A 183 -13.00 13.93 -15.97
C ALA A 183 -12.51 13.51 -17.36
N TYR A 184 -11.79 12.39 -17.45
CA TYR A 184 -11.35 11.83 -18.73
C TYR A 184 -12.50 11.40 -19.63
N THR A 185 -13.56 10.83 -19.08
CA THR A 185 -14.76 10.47 -19.85
C THR A 185 -15.38 11.68 -20.54
N VAL A 186 -15.55 12.80 -19.80
CA VAL A 186 -16.07 14.05 -20.37
C VAL A 186 -15.09 14.65 -21.39
N TRP A 187 -13.78 14.63 -21.08
CA TRP A 187 -12.74 15.12 -21.99
C TRP A 187 -12.75 14.41 -23.35
N HIS A 188 -12.83 13.08 -23.35
CA HIS A 188 -12.88 12.30 -24.58
C HIS A 188 -14.23 12.44 -25.31
N ALA A 189 -15.34 12.51 -24.56
CA ALA A 189 -16.67 12.76 -25.16
C ALA A 189 -16.76 14.12 -25.86
N ALA A 190 -15.96 15.10 -25.44
CA ALA A 190 -15.83 16.41 -26.10
C ALA A 190 -14.94 16.38 -27.36
N GLY A 191 -14.51 15.20 -27.83
CA GLY A 191 -13.72 15.01 -29.06
C GLY A 191 -12.21 15.16 -28.89
N ASN A 192 -11.68 15.09 -27.67
CA ASN A 192 -10.25 15.11 -27.43
C ASN A 192 -9.69 13.68 -27.44
N ASP A 193 -8.86 13.37 -28.43
CA ASP A 193 -8.29 12.02 -28.61
C ASP A 193 -6.94 11.81 -27.92
N GLN A 194 -6.36 12.87 -27.33
CA GLN A 194 -5.06 12.76 -26.67
C GLN A 194 -5.14 11.84 -25.45
N ARG A 195 -4.29 10.81 -25.43
CA ARG A 195 -4.09 9.91 -24.30
C ARG A 195 -2.84 10.33 -23.55
N VAL A 196 -2.99 10.64 -22.26
CA VAL A 196 -1.89 11.00 -21.37
C VAL A 196 -1.80 9.94 -20.27
N PRO A 197 -0.79 9.04 -20.32
CA PRO A 197 -0.60 8.08 -19.23
C PRO A 197 -0.16 8.80 -17.96
N MET A 198 -0.73 8.42 -16.82
CA MET A 198 -0.25 8.88 -15.52
C MET A 198 1.02 8.11 -15.16
N THR A 199 2.14 8.79 -15.14
CA THR A 199 3.46 8.23 -14.78
C THR A 199 3.89 8.53 -13.35
N HIS A 200 3.20 9.45 -12.67
CA HIS A 200 3.40 9.81 -11.26
C HIS A 200 2.06 10.17 -10.60
N ALA A 201 2.04 10.14 -9.27
CA ALA A 201 0.85 10.44 -8.48
C ALA A 201 0.88 11.82 -7.80
N SER A 202 1.89 12.64 -8.04
CA SER A 202 2.15 13.94 -7.38
C SER A 202 1.24 15.05 -7.89
N TRP A 203 -0.08 14.97 -7.61
CA TRP A 203 -1.11 15.90 -8.08
C TRP A 203 -1.77 16.73 -6.98
N GLY A 204 -1.49 16.41 -5.71
CA GLY A 204 -2.08 17.05 -4.56
C GLY A 204 -1.47 18.43 -4.21
N PRO A 205 -1.74 18.93 -3.00
CA PRO A 205 -1.24 20.23 -2.53
C PRO A 205 0.29 20.32 -2.53
N HIS A 206 0.77 21.55 -2.74
CA HIS A 206 2.18 21.93 -2.73
C HIS A 206 2.36 23.15 -1.83
N TYR A 207 3.51 23.24 -1.17
CA TYR A 207 3.87 24.33 -0.27
C TYR A 207 5.22 24.92 -0.65
N SER A 208 5.39 26.22 -0.42
CA SER A 208 6.61 26.97 -0.73
C SER A 208 7.61 26.92 0.45
N SER A 209 8.88 27.24 0.19
CA SER A 209 9.89 27.39 1.27
C SER A 209 9.46 28.47 2.29
N GLY A 210 8.77 29.51 1.86
CA GLY A 210 8.22 30.54 2.75
C GLY A 210 7.10 30.01 3.67
N ASP A 211 6.31 29.02 3.23
CA ASP A 211 5.32 28.37 4.10
C ASP A 211 6.01 27.55 5.19
N TYR A 212 7.06 26.83 4.83
CA TYR A 212 7.87 26.07 5.81
C TYR A 212 8.55 26.98 6.81
N ALA A 213 9.19 28.05 6.37
CA ALA A 213 9.86 29.03 7.26
C ALA A 213 8.87 29.65 8.26
N ARG A 214 7.65 30.02 7.81
CA ARG A 214 6.61 30.56 8.70
C ARG A 214 6.15 29.51 9.73
N LEU A 215 5.95 28.28 9.31
CA LEU A 215 5.57 27.19 10.21
C LEU A 215 6.62 26.92 11.27
N LEU A 216 7.90 26.82 10.89
CA LEU A 216 9.02 26.59 11.79
C LEU A 216 9.16 27.72 12.80
N SER A 217 9.09 28.98 12.34
CA SER A 217 9.11 30.16 13.23
C SER A 217 7.95 30.17 14.22
N ALA A 218 6.73 29.84 13.78
CA ALA A 218 5.55 29.79 14.63
C ALA A 218 5.60 28.66 15.69
N ASN A 219 6.38 27.62 15.46
CA ASN A 219 6.55 26.47 16.36
C ASN A 219 7.93 26.42 17.04
N SER A 220 8.76 27.49 16.94
CA SER A 220 10.13 27.52 17.49
C SER A 220 10.18 27.05 18.93
N LYS A 221 9.31 27.60 19.80
CA LYS A 221 9.25 27.21 21.21
C LYS A 221 8.96 25.70 21.41
N LYS A 222 8.04 25.13 20.65
CA LYS A 222 7.74 23.70 20.76
C LYS A 222 8.91 22.83 20.29
N LEU A 223 9.66 23.30 19.29
CA LEU A 223 10.84 22.61 18.77
C LEU A 223 12.02 22.73 19.77
N ASP A 224 12.21 23.89 20.42
CA ASP A 224 13.19 24.06 21.49
C ASP A 224 12.85 23.16 22.68
N ASP A 225 11.59 23.13 23.10
CA ASP A 225 11.10 22.28 24.19
C ASP A 225 11.25 20.78 23.87
N ALA A 226 11.21 20.42 22.57
CA ALA A 226 11.41 19.06 22.05
C ALA A 226 12.90 18.74 21.73
N HIS A 227 13.84 19.59 22.12
CA HIS A 227 15.28 19.45 21.87
C HIS A 227 15.61 19.25 20.39
N CYS A 228 15.07 20.12 19.53
CA CYS A 228 15.31 20.07 18.09
C CYS A 228 16.20 21.19 17.60
N THR A 229 17.09 20.91 16.68
CA THR A 229 17.79 21.90 15.85
C THR A 229 17.09 22.08 14.52
N ILE A 230 17.20 23.30 13.94
CA ILE A 230 16.63 23.64 12.62
C ILE A 230 17.78 24.09 11.73
N THR A 231 17.90 23.46 10.57
CA THR A 231 18.92 23.78 9.56
C THR A 231 18.26 23.97 8.20
N GLU A 232 18.65 24.99 7.45
CA GLU A 232 18.27 25.15 6.04
C GLU A 232 19.43 24.69 5.14
N CYS A 233 19.22 23.61 4.39
CA CYS A 233 20.19 23.09 3.44
C CYS A 233 20.26 23.98 2.20
N ARG A 234 21.47 24.30 1.74
CA ARG A 234 21.73 25.19 0.60
C ARG A 234 21.51 24.50 -0.76
N SER A 235 21.55 23.20 -0.77
CA SER A 235 21.39 22.40 -1.98
C SER A 235 20.74 21.05 -1.69
N SER A 236 20.18 20.42 -2.73
CA SER A 236 19.66 19.05 -2.64
C SER A 236 20.74 18.02 -2.29
N GLY A 237 22.00 18.26 -2.69
CA GLY A 237 23.13 17.40 -2.33
C GLY A 237 23.41 17.42 -0.82
N GLU A 238 23.48 18.62 -0.21
CA GLU A 238 23.66 18.80 1.22
C GLU A 238 22.50 18.15 2.01
N LEU A 239 21.25 18.38 1.56
CA LEU A 239 20.07 17.76 2.13
C LEU A 239 20.15 16.22 2.08
N CYS A 240 20.46 15.64 0.92
CA CYS A 240 20.56 14.20 0.77
C CYS A 240 21.66 13.60 1.65
N THR A 241 22.81 14.26 1.76
CA THR A 241 23.91 13.82 2.65
C THR A 241 23.43 13.76 4.10
N GLN A 242 22.85 14.84 4.62
CA GLN A 242 22.39 14.90 6.02
C GLN A 242 21.29 13.85 6.32
N VAL A 243 20.36 13.65 5.38
CA VAL A 243 19.29 12.64 5.52
C VAL A 243 19.87 11.22 5.45
N VAL A 244 20.82 10.96 4.55
CA VAL A 244 21.47 9.64 4.43
C VAL A 244 22.26 9.31 5.69
N ASP A 245 23.03 10.25 6.24
CA ASP A 245 23.78 10.06 7.48
C ASP A 245 22.84 9.64 8.62
N CYS A 246 21.72 10.34 8.81
CA CYS A 246 20.73 9.98 9.81
C CYS A 246 20.11 8.60 9.57
N ILE A 247 19.77 8.25 8.31
CA ILE A 247 19.22 6.92 7.97
C ILE A 247 20.23 5.81 8.27
N VAL A 248 21.49 5.98 7.90
CA VAL A 248 22.56 5.00 8.10
C VAL A 248 22.83 4.78 9.59
N ASP A 249 22.71 5.82 10.42
CA ASP A 249 22.78 5.73 11.88
C ASP A 249 21.53 5.08 12.52
N GLY A 250 20.54 4.72 11.73
CA GLY A 250 19.31 4.04 12.16
C GLY A 250 18.17 4.97 12.51
N GLY A 251 18.25 6.24 12.10
CA GLY A 251 17.20 7.23 12.29
C GLY A 251 15.96 6.99 11.43
N VAL A 252 14.85 7.55 11.89
CA VAL A 252 13.54 7.52 11.26
C VAL A 252 13.19 8.92 10.77
N ILE A 253 13.02 9.06 9.46
CA ILE A 253 12.88 10.35 8.79
C ILE A 253 11.44 10.59 8.38
N GLY A 254 10.83 11.71 8.83
CA GLY A 254 9.62 12.26 8.23
C GLY A 254 9.99 13.08 6.98
N TRP A 255 9.68 12.57 5.80
CA TRP A 255 10.04 13.16 4.51
C TRP A 255 8.82 13.81 3.85
N PHE A 256 8.79 15.16 3.85
CA PHE A 256 7.69 15.95 3.29
C PHE A 256 8.22 16.84 2.16
N GLN A 257 7.90 16.47 0.91
CA GLN A 257 8.44 17.08 -0.28
C GLN A 257 7.37 17.35 -1.33
N GLY A 258 7.58 18.33 -2.18
CA GLY A 258 6.82 18.58 -3.39
C GLY A 258 5.29 18.51 -3.23
N ARG A 259 4.61 18.02 -4.27
CA ARG A 259 3.16 17.79 -4.25
C ARG A 259 2.81 16.46 -3.59
N MET A 260 1.73 16.45 -2.80
CA MET A 260 1.20 15.22 -2.22
C MET A 260 0.80 14.22 -3.31
N GLU A 261 0.99 12.93 -3.04
CA GLU A 261 0.53 11.85 -3.89
C GLU A 261 -0.99 11.72 -3.88
N TRP A 262 -1.58 11.47 -5.05
CA TRP A 262 -2.96 11.04 -5.23
C TRP A 262 -3.06 9.53 -5.09
N GLY A 263 -3.84 9.06 -4.13
CA GLY A 263 -4.01 7.63 -3.84
C GLY A 263 -3.60 7.25 -2.41
N PRO A 264 -3.76 5.97 -2.04
CA PRO A 264 -3.59 5.51 -0.67
C PRO A 264 -2.14 5.24 -0.27
N ARG A 265 -1.17 5.44 -1.18
CA ARG A 265 0.24 5.11 -0.94
C ARG A 265 1.09 6.37 -0.86
N ALA A 266 2.04 6.38 0.07
CA ALA A 266 3.14 7.33 0.07
C ALA A 266 4.22 6.82 -0.90
N LEU A 267 4.63 7.68 -1.82
CA LEU A 267 5.51 7.33 -2.94
C LEU A 267 6.77 8.22 -2.99
N GLY A 268 7.16 8.82 -1.86
CA GLY A 268 8.37 9.63 -1.74
C GLY A 268 8.14 11.13 -1.58
N ASN A 269 6.88 11.58 -1.35
CA ASN A 269 6.57 12.98 -1.06
C ASN A 269 5.91 13.16 0.31
N ARG A 270 5.17 12.18 0.82
CA ARG A 270 4.57 12.14 2.16
C ARG A 270 4.94 10.81 2.82
N SER A 271 6.23 10.62 3.05
CA SER A 271 6.84 9.34 3.42
C SER A 271 7.53 9.39 4.77
N ILE A 272 7.57 8.25 5.46
CA ILE A 272 8.54 7.96 6.50
C ILE A 272 9.57 7.03 5.86
N LEU A 273 10.85 7.40 5.97
CA LEU A 273 11.98 6.71 5.35
C LEU A 273 12.93 6.16 6.40
N CYS A 274 13.45 4.94 6.15
CA CYS A 274 14.38 4.26 7.04
C CYS A 274 15.34 3.34 6.28
N ASP A 275 16.31 2.80 7.01
CA ASP A 275 17.28 1.83 6.50
C ASP A 275 16.63 0.45 6.28
N PRO A 276 16.57 -0.08 5.06
CA PRO A 276 16.01 -1.40 4.76
C PRO A 276 16.90 -2.55 5.26
N ARG A 277 18.18 -2.32 5.56
CA ARG A 277 19.17 -3.35 5.94
C ARG A 277 19.05 -3.78 7.40
N ARG A 278 18.38 -3.00 8.25
CA ARG A 278 18.30 -3.27 9.68
C ARG A 278 17.21 -4.30 10.00
N THR A 279 17.57 -5.35 10.70
CA THR A 279 16.63 -6.42 11.11
C THR A 279 15.60 -5.94 12.13
N ASP A 280 15.97 -4.95 12.97
CA ASP A 280 15.13 -4.37 14.03
C ASP A 280 14.27 -3.18 13.57
N MET A 281 14.39 -2.74 12.30
CA MET A 281 13.70 -1.53 11.83
C MET A 281 12.18 -1.64 11.86
N LYS A 282 11.63 -2.85 11.66
CA LYS A 282 10.18 -3.10 11.79
C LYS A 282 9.68 -2.80 13.21
N ASP A 283 10.43 -3.24 14.21
CA ASP A 283 10.08 -3.04 15.62
C ASP A 283 10.28 -1.57 16.02
N ILE A 284 11.37 -0.95 15.56
CA ILE A 284 11.64 0.48 15.76
C ILE A 284 10.49 1.34 15.22
N LEU A 285 10.06 1.11 13.98
CA LEU A 285 8.96 1.86 13.37
C LEU A 285 7.62 1.63 14.08
N ASN A 286 7.32 0.39 14.47
CA ASN A 286 6.09 0.10 15.19
C ASN A 286 6.11 0.71 16.60
N MET A 287 7.24 0.68 17.30
CA MET A 287 7.39 1.27 18.64
C MET A 287 7.42 2.80 18.61
N LYS A 288 8.21 3.41 17.70
CA LYS A 288 8.39 4.86 17.64
C LYS A 288 7.16 5.59 17.08
N ILE A 289 6.46 4.99 16.10
CA ILE A 289 5.48 5.72 15.29
C ILE A 289 4.16 4.96 15.13
N LYS A 290 4.19 3.76 14.50
CA LYS A 290 2.98 3.15 13.95
C LYS A 290 2.06 2.50 14.98
N ARG A 291 2.59 1.98 16.09
CA ARG A 291 1.82 1.32 17.15
C ARG A 291 0.74 0.37 16.61
N ARG A 292 1.08 -0.41 15.59
CA ARG A 292 0.18 -1.26 14.84
C ARG A 292 0.60 -2.73 14.90
N GLU A 293 -0.19 -3.61 14.28
CA GLU A 293 0.03 -5.05 14.26
C GLU A 293 1.40 -5.41 13.64
N PRO A 294 2.24 -6.24 14.30
CA PRO A 294 3.61 -6.57 13.84
C PRO A 294 3.66 -7.29 12.50
N PHE A 295 2.59 -7.99 12.11
CA PHE A 295 2.54 -8.73 10.84
C PHE A 295 2.45 -7.83 9.60
N ARG A 296 2.17 -6.54 9.77
CA ARG A 296 2.04 -5.61 8.62
C ARG A 296 3.41 -5.32 8.02
N PRO A 297 3.64 -5.62 6.72
CA PRO A 297 4.91 -5.42 6.08
C PRO A 297 5.19 -3.94 5.80
N PHE A 298 6.47 -3.62 5.62
CA PHE A 298 6.94 -2.36 5.04
C PHE A 298 7.38 -2.58 3.59
N ALA A 299 7.49 -1.51 2.82
CA ALA A 299 7.70 -1.54 1.39
C ALA A 299 9.05 -0.88 1.00
N PRO A 300 9.79 -1.43 0.02
CA PRO A 300 10.94 -0.75 -0.55
C PRO A 300 10.54 0.22 -1.67
N SER A 301 11.19 1.40 -1.69
CA SER A 301 11.29 2.27 -2.86
C SER A 301 12.66 2.08 -3.49
N VAL A 302 12.69 1.57 -4.71
CA VAL A 302 13.88 1.08 -5.42
C VAL A 302 14.15 1.96 -6.63
N LEU A 303 15.40 2.32 -6.89
CA LEU A 303 15.76 2.94 -8.16
C LEU A 303 15.40 2.02 -9.33
N ARG A 304 14.65 2.53 -10.32
CA ARG A 304 14.12 1.70 -11.42
C ARG A 304 15.19 0.88 -12.13
N GLU A 305 16.35 1.45 -12.35
CA GLU A 305 17.48 0.84 -13.05
C GLU A 305 18.11 -0.36 -12.33
N PHE A 306 17.83 -0.53 -11.01
CA PHE A 306 18.38 -1.62 -10.19
C PHE A 306 17.36 -2.71 -9.87
N VAL A 307 16.12 -2.62 -10.34
CA VAL A 307 15.05 -3.58 -9.98
C VAL A 307 15.45 -5.02 -10.33
N SER A 308 15.99 -5.26 -11.52
CA SER A 308 16.39 -6.59 -12.00
C SER A 308 17.53 -7.25 -11.18
N GLU A 309 18.26 -6.47 -10.39
CA GLU A 309 19.33 -6.99 -9.52
C GLU A 309 18.78 -7.50 -8.16
N TRP A 310 17.58 -7.05 -7.77
CA TRP A 310 16.99 -7.29 -6.45
C TRP A 310 15.70 -8.12 -6.49
N PHE A 311 14.97 -8.08 -7.60
CA PHE A 311 13.71 -8.79 -7.78
C PHE A 311 13.81 -9.80 -8.91
N ASP A 312 13.06 -10.89 -8.83
CA ASP A 312 13.03 -11.93 -9.86
C ASP A 312 12.41 -11.40 -11.17
N GLU A 313 11.51 -10.42 -11.06
CA GLU A 313 10.86 -9.77 -12.20
C GLU A 313 11.35 -8.33 -12.34
N ASP A 314 11.82 -7.97 -13.55
CA ASP A 314 12.11 -6.59 -13.93
C ASP A 314 10.84 -5.90 -14.41
N ASP A 315 10.06 -5.38 -13.46
CA ASP A 315 8.78 -4.72 -13.73
C ASP A 315 8.80 -3.25 -13.29
N ASP A 316 8.00 -2.43 -13.95
CA ASP A 316 7.83 -1.02 -13.58
C ASP A 316 6.58 -0.83 -12.72
N VAL A 317 6.78 -0.46 -11.46
CA VAL A 317 5.73 -0.38 -10.44
C VAL A 317 5.76 0.97 -9.71
N PRO A 318 5.51 2.09 -10.41
CA PRO A 318 5.68 3.42 -9.82
C PRO A 318 4.68 3.71 -8.69
N PHE A 319 3.58 2.97 -8.62
CA PHE A 319 2.48 3.21 -7.67
C PHE A 319 2.40 2.19 -6.52
N MET A 320 3.44 1.36 -6.33
CA MET A 320 3.48 0.38 -5.22
C MET A 320 2.28 -0.60 -5.24
N MET A 321 1.84 -1.01 -6.42
CA MET A 321 0.63 -1.82 -6.63
C MET A 321 0.91 -3.31 -6.91
N LYS A 322 2.16 -3.76 -6.75
CA LYS A 322 2.56 -5.17 -6.93
C LYS A 322 3.48 -5.63 -5.81
N VAL A 323 3.25 -6.86 -5.35
CA VAL A 323 4.17 -7.61 -4.48
C VAL A 323 4.90 -8.61 -5.36
N LEU A 324 6.22 -8.51 -5.42
CA LEU A 324 7.07 -9.33 -6.26
C LEU A 324 8.09 -10.12 -5.42
N PRO A 325 8.54 -11.31 -5.86
CA PRO A 325 9.60 -12.06 -5.20
C PRO A 325 10.91 -11.28 -5.21
N ILE A 326 11.53 -11.16 -4.02
CA ILE A 326 12.90 -10.67 -3.88
C ILE A 326 13.83 -11.84 -4.15
N ARG A 327 14.91 -11.62 -4.92
CA ARG A 327 15.93 -12.64 -5.20
C ARG A 327 16.44 -13.23 -3.89
N GLU A 328 16.51 -14.56 -3.81
CA GLU A 328 16.80 -15.28 -2.57
C GLU A 328 18.12 -14.81 -1.93
N GLU A 329 19.15 -14.61 -2.73
CA GLU A 329 20.47 -14.15 -2.31
C GLU A 329 20.50 -12.72 -1.77
N ARG A 330 19.46 -11.91 -2.05
CA ARG A 330 19.32 -10.50 -1.64
C ARG A 330 18.48 -10.30 -0.38
N ARG A 331 17.66 -11.27 0.00
CA ARG A 331 16.70 -11.14 1.11
C ARG A 331 17.34 -10.76 2.44
N ALA A 332 18.51 -11.35 2.73
CA ALA A 332 19.24 -11.08 3.96
C ALA A 332 19.86 -9.67 4.02
N GLU A 333 20.04 -9.01 2.86
CA GLU A 333 20.59 -7.65 2.79
C GLU A 333 19.55 -6.57 3.10
N ILE A 334 18.24 -6.88 2.95
CA ILE A 334 17.13 -5.93 3.12
C ILE A 334 15.99 -6.51 3.98
N PRO A 335 16.28 -7.03 5.18
CA PRO A 335 15.30 -7.76 6.00
C PRO A 335 14.09 -6.90 6.42
N ALA A 336 14.27 -5.56 6.56
CA ALA A 336 13.19 -4.68 6.98
C ALA A 336 12.05 -4.55 5.94
N VAL A 337 12.33 -4.81 4.65
CA VAL A 337 11.35 -4.71 3.55
C VAL A 337 11.06 -6.07 2.90
N THR A 338 11.71 -7.13 3.38
CA THR A 338 11.42 -8.51 2.98
C THR A 338 10.28 -9.06 3.83
N HIS A 339 9.23 -9.54 3.16
CA HIS A 339 8.11 -10.20 3.80
C HIS A 339 8.51 -11.62 4.22
N VAL A 340 7.72 -12.24 5.09
CA VAL A 340 8.01 -13.60 5.60
C VAL A 340 8.05 -14.67 4.51
N ASP A 341 7.36 -14.44 3.40
CA ASP A 341 7.35 -15.32 2.22
C ASP A 341 8.44 -15.00 1.19
N GLY A 342 9.37 -14.09 1.50
CA GLY A 342 10.48 -13.68 0.63
C GLY A 342 10.09 -12.69 -0.47
N THR A 343 8.90 -12.09 -0.39
CA THR A 343 8.44 -11.06 -1.34
C THR A 343 8.63 -9.65 -0.80
N GLY A 344 8.44 -8.64 -1.65
CA GLY A 344 8.40 -7.22 -1.27
C GLY A 344 7.39 -6.45 -2.11
N ARG A 345 6.70 -5.47 -1.50
CA ARG A 345 5.77 -4.59 -2.23
C ARG A 345 6.55 -3.45 -2.89
N LEU A 346 6.98 -3.70 -4.13
CA LEU A 346 7.86 -2.83 -4.88
C LEU A 346 7.24 -1.46 -5.21
N GLN A 347 8.02 -0.39 -5.03
CA GLN A 347 7.87 0.88 -5.72
C GLN A 347 9.11 1.14 -6.57
N THR A 348 8.94 1.40 -7.87
CA THR A 348 10.03 1.89 -8.74
C THR A 348 10.09 3.41 -8.70
N VAL A 349 11.30 3.96 -8.56
CA VAL A 349 11.55 5.40 -8.53
C VAL A 349 12.34 5.80 -9.77
N HIS A 350 11.73 6.63 -10.60
CA HIS A 350 12.32 7.19 -11.81
C HIS A 350 12.88 8.60 -11.54
N LYS A 351 14.04 8.88 -12.10
CA LYS A 351 14.70 10.19 -11.99
C LYS A 351 13.85 11.32 -12.58
N GLU A 352 13.14 11.03 -13.66
CA GLU A 352 12.31 11.99 -14.39
C GLU A 352 11.04 12.37 -13.62
N SER A 353 10.44 11.43 -12.90
CA SER A 353 9.18 11.65 -12.19
C SER A 353 9.37 12.20 -10.77
N ASN A 354 10.45 11.85 -10.09
CA ASN A 354 10.79 12.35 -8.76
C ASN A 354 12.32 12.48 -8.57
N PRO A 355 12.93 13.53 -9.15
CA PRO A 355 14.40 13.68 -9.20
C PRO A 355 15.05 13.80 -7.81
N LEU A 356 14.39 14.47 -6.86
CA LEU A 356 14.93 14.62 -5.49
C LEU A 356 14.88 13.30 -4.71
N TYR A 357 13.80 12.55 -4.81
CA TYR A 357 13.69 11.25 -4.14
C TYR A 357 14.63 10.22 -4.77
N TRP A 358 14.76 10.24 -6.11
CA TRP A 358 15.76 9.44 -6.81
C TRP A 358 17.18 9.78 -6.34
N GLN A 359 17.52 11.08 -6.22
CA GLN A 359 18.83 11.54 -5.74
C GLN A 359 19.09 11.08 -4.30
N LEU A 360 18.09 11.13 -3.42
CA LEU A 360 18.22 10.64 -2.04
C LEU A 360 18.56 9.16 -2.00
N ILE A 361 17.83 8.33 -2.76
CA ILE A 361 18.07 6.89 -2.82
C ILE A 361 19.43 6.58 -3.46
N ASP A 362 19.84 7.33 -4.50
CA ASP A 362 21.16 7.15 -5.11
C ASP A 362 22.30 7.56 -4.16
N SER A 363 22.13 8.64 -3.40
CA SER A 363 23.09 9.03 -2.35
C SER A 363 23.22 7.95 -1.29
N TYR A 364 22.11 7.35 -0.85
CA TYR A 364 22.11 6.23 0.09
C TYR A 364 22.81 4.99 -0.53
N ARG A 365 22.54 4.68 -1.81
CA ARG A 365 23.21 3.60 -2.52
C ARG A 365 24.74 3.80 -2.62
N GLN A 366 25.19 5.02 -2.85
CA GLN A 366 26.63 5.33 -2.92
C GLN A 366 27.35 5.03 -1.61
N VAL A 367 26.69 5.21 -0.48
CA VAL A 367 27.23 4.93 0.86
C VAL A 367 27.12 3.44 1.24
N THR A 368 26.01 2.79 0.84
CA THR A 368 25.65 1.48 1.39
C THR A 368 25.71 0.33 0.39
N GLY A 369 25.74 0.62 -0.90
CA GLY A 369 25.60 -0.36 -1.99
C GLY A 369 24.14 -0.78 -2.26
N VAL A 370 23.15 -0.36 -1.43
CA VAL A 370 21.74 -0.76 -1.55
C VAL A 370 20.92 0.32 -2.25
N PRO A 371 20.34 0.05 -3.44
CA PRO A 371 19.66 1.05 -4.26
C PRO A 371 18.19 1.28 -3.85
N MET A 372 17.88 1.25 -2.57
CA MET A 372 16.52 1.39 -2.06
C MET A 372 16.46 1.92 -0.63
N LEU A 373 15.31 2.48 -0.28
CA LEU A 373 14.94 2.84 1.09
C LEU A 373 13.66 2.12 1.51
N LEU A 374 13.51 1.84 2.80
CA LEU A 374 12.22 1.51 3.37
C LEU A 374 11.34 2.75 3.30
N ASN A 375 10.16 2.60 2.71
CA ASN A 375 9.15 3.65 2.57
C ASN A 375 7.81 3.23 3.18
N THR A 376 7.29 4.06 4.08
CA THR A 376 5.93 3.92 4.60
C THR A 376 5.22 5.27 4.65
N SER A 377 3.90 5.28 4.79
CA SER A 377 3.10 6.51 4.82
C SER A 377 3.47 7.42 5.98
N PHE A 378 3.48 8.74 5.74
CA PHE A 378 3.75 9.73 6.79
C PHE A 378 2.47 9.98 7.59
N ASN A 379 2.27 9.19 8.61
CA ASN A 379 1.21 9.26 9.60
C ASN A 379 1.52 8.31 10.77
N GLU A 380 0.80 8.43 11.87
CA GLU A 380 0.73 7.39 12.91
C GLU A 380 -0.42 6.42 12.57
N ASN A 381 -1.68 6.77 12.88
CA ASN A 381 -2.90 6.01 12.58
C ASN A 381 -3.96 6.84 11.84
N GLU A 382 -3.77 8.15 11.76
CA GLU A 382 -4.60 9.10 11.01
C GLU A 382 -4.33 8.97 9.49
N PRO A 383 -5.10 9.68 8.64
CA PRO A 383 -4.79 9.82 7.21
C PRO A 383 -3.37 10.35 6.99
N ILE A 384 -2.78 10.06 5.83
CA ILE A 384 -1.45 10.56 5.44
C ILE A 384 -1.46 12.10 5.53
N VAL A 385 -0.41 12.66 6.14
CA VAL A 385 -0.27 14.12 6.29
C VAL A 385 -0.39 14.82 4.93
N CYS A 386 -1.28 15.80 4.85
CA CYS A 386 -1.49 16.58 3.64
C CYS A 386 -0.69 17.88 3.69
N GLY A 387 -0.79 18.61 4.81
CA GLY A 387 -0.12 19.88 5.05
C GLY A 387 1.14 19.75 5.92
N PRO A 388 2.04 20.76 5.86
CA PRO A 388 3.26 20.74 6.66
C PRO A 388 2.99 20.93 8.17
N ASP A 389 1.87 21.53 8.56
CA ASP A 389 1.37 21.60 9.93
C ASP A 389 1.05 20.21 10.48
N GLN A 390 0.40 19.37 9.70
CA GLN A 390 0.13 17.98 10.06
C GLN A 390 1.42 17.15 10.15
N ALA A 391 2.40 17.39 9.26
CA ALA A 391 3.69 16.75 9.32
C ALA A 391 4.47 17.15 10.61
N MET A 392 4.44 18.43 10.96
CA MET A 392 5.03 18.95 12.21
C MET A 392 4.35 18.35 13.43
N ASP A 393 3.02 18.30 13.46
CA ASP A 393 2.27 17.70 14.56
C ASP A 393 2.59 16.21 14.71
N CYS A 394 2.59 15.46 13.60
CA CYS A 394 2.95 14.05 13.60
C CYS A 394 4.41 13.83 14.10
N PHE A 395 5.36 14.67 13.68
CA PHE A 395 6.73 14.62 14.16
C PHE A 395 6.83 14.89 15.67
N LEU A 396 6.16 15.92 16.17
CA LEU A 396 6.24 16.32 17.58
C LEU A 396 5.61 15.30 18.55
N ARG A 397 4.55 14.61 18.14
CA ARG A 397 3.87 13.60 18.97
C ARG A 397 4.40 12.18 18.79
N THR A 398 5.30 11.96 17.82
CA THR A 398 6.00 10.67 17.62
C THR A 398 7.47 10.79 17.94
N ASN A 399 8.19 9.67 17.89
CA ASN A 399 9.63 9.62 18.16
C ASN A 399 10.45 9.52 16.86
N MET A 400 10.05 10.24 15.80
CA MET A 400 10.93 10.41 14.63
C MET A 400 12.18 11.18 15.00
N ASP A 401 13.29 10.83 14.39
CA ASP A 401 14.59 11.45 14.68
C ASP A 401 14.78 12.74 13.87
N MET A 402 14.24 12.78 12.64
CA MET A 402 14.35 13.93 11.76
C MET A 402 13.04 14.20 11.01
N LEU A 403 12.69 15.49 10.83
CA LEU A 403 11.63 15.94 9.91
C LEU A 403 12.25 16.81 8.82
N VAL A 404 11.94 16.50 7.56
CA VAL A 404 12.39 17.26 6.40
C VAL A 404 11.19 17.94 5.73
N LEU A 405 11.20 19.27 5.66
CA LEU A 405 10.19 20.11 5.01
C LEU A 405 10.84 20.89 3.86
N GLY A 406 10.76 20.38 2.63
CA GLY A 406 11.52 20.95 1.52
C GLY A 406 13.03 20.87 1.77
N HIS A 407 13.70 22.01 1.86
CA HIS A 407 15.13 22.09 2.22
C HIS A 407 15.39 22.32 3.72
N TRP A 408 14.36 22.40 4.54
CA TRP A 408 14.49 22.55 5.98
C TRP A 408 14.58 21.19 6.66
N VAL A 409 15.55 21.05 7.53
CA VAL A 409 15.77 19.87 8.38
C VAL A 409 15.53 20.25 9.82
N VAL A 410 14.67 19.50 10.50
CA VAL A 410 14.44 19.57 11.95
C VAL A 410 14.92 18.25 12.53
N GLU A 411 15.93 18.28 13.37
CA GLU A 411 16.59 17.08 13.93
C GLU A 411 16.53 17.12 15.46
N ARG A 412 16.22 15.99 16.08
CA ARG A 412 16.27 15.78 17.54
C ARG A 412 17.66 15.34 17.97
N PHE A 413 18.09 15.80 19.14
CA PHE A 413 19.37 15.45 19.74
C PHE A 413 19.21 15.03 21.23
#